data_159812fe277938271a2d96b7d5dc1251
#
_entry.id   159812fe277938271a2d96b7d5dc1251
#
_cell.length_a   1.000
_cell.length_b   1.000
_cell.length_c   1.000
_cell.angle_alpha   90.00
_cell.angle_beta   90.00
_cell.angle_gamma   90.00
#
_symmetry.space_group_name_H-M   'P 1'
#
loop_
_entity.id
_entity.type
_entity.pdbx_description
1 polymer ?
#
loop_
_entity_poly.entity_id
_entity_poly.type
_entity_poly.pdbx_seq_one_letter_code
_entity_poly.pdbx_strand_id
1 'polypeptide(L)'
;MAEKHAVLVDIDGVLTLSWKPLPGAVEALREIRGAGLGVALVTNTTSRTRASIAGVLTGAGFPVTADDILTAPTVTAAYLARHCPGACCALLNSGDDIREDLTGVRLTGYDDTGSDTDPGADIDVDVDVVIVGGAGPGFDYAALNRAFGQLQHGARLVAMHRNLYWRTDDGLQLDSGAFLVGLERAARREAEITGKPSAAFFEAALAHLGVAAGDALMVGDAIESDVLAAQRAGITGVLVRTGKYLPETHRAASGSPDHVVDSFADLPALLGLGEGAPSAQQ
;
A
#
# COMPACT_ATOMS: atom_id res chain seq x y z
N MET A 1 1.39 27.76 -1.19
CA MET A 1 0.71 26.52 -0.75
C MET A 1 0.32 26.73 0.71
N ALA A 2 -0.85 26.21 1.18
CA ALA A 2 -1.10 26.18 2.62
C ALA A 2 0.00 25.35 3.30
N GLU A 3 0.34 25.69 4.56
CA GLU A 3 1.37 24.99 5.32
C GLU A 3 1.00 23.50 5.42
N LYS A 4 1.91 22.61 5.06
CA LYS A 4 1.73 21.17 5.14
C LYS A 4 2.52 20.61 6.30
N HIS A 5 1.92 19.67 7.01
CA HIS A 5 2.53 19.06 8.19
C HIS A 5 2.99 17.62 7.96
N ALA A 6 2.51 16.99 6.89
CA ALA A 6 2.85 15.60 6.58
C ALA A 6 2.87 15.29 5.07
N VAL A 7 3.68 14.30 4.72
CA VAL A 7 3.84 13.79 3.36
C VAL A 7 3.65 12.28 3.36
N LEU A 8 2.67 11.82 2.58
CA LEU A 8 2.51 10.41 2.19
C LEU A 8 3.29 10.22 0.89
N VAL A 9 4.15 9.22 0.83
CA VAL A 9 5.05 8.99 -0.30
C VAL A 9 4.92 7.56 -0.80
N ASP A 10 4.54 7.38 -2.06
CA ASP A 10 4.64 6.07 -2.68
C ASP A 10 6.12 5.65 -2.82
N ILE A 11 6.40 4.35 -2.83
CA ILE A 11 7.77 3.84 -2.82
C ILE A 11 8.26 3.58 -4.25
N ASP A 12 7.59 2.65 -4.96
CA ASP A 12 8.06 2.22 -6.28
C ASP A 12 7.62 3.20 -7.37
N GLY A 13 8.58 3.73 -8.09
CA GLY A 13 8.36 4.77 -9.08
C GLY A 13 8.50 6.20 -8.53
N VAL A 14 8.57 6.40 -7.21
CA VAL A 14 8.70 7.70 -6.54
C VAL A 14 10.04 7.83 -5.82
N LEU A 15 10.32 6.95 -4.88
CA LEU A 15 11.61 6.92 -4.16
C LEU A 15 12.61 5.99 -4.85
N THR A 16 12.12 4.87 -5.36
CA THR A 16 12.95 3.83 -5.97
C THR A 16 12.33 3.35 -7.28
N LEU A 17 13.15 2.75 -8.13
CA LEU A 17 12.72 1.91 -9.24
C LEU A 17 13.39 0.55 -9.11
N SER A 18 12.62 -0.53 -8.99
CA SER A 18 13.14 -1.87 -8.69
C SER A 18 14.10 -1.85 -7.48
N TRP A 19 13.71 -1.16 -6.40
CA TRP A 19 14.46 -0.99 -5.14
C TRP A 19 15.77 -0.18 -5.24
N LYS A 20 16.09 0.39 -6.40
CA LYS A 20 17.23 1.30 -6.58
C LYS A 20 16.76 2.74 -6.40
N PRO A 21 17.43 3.56 -5.58
CA PRO A 21 17.05 4.95 -5.38
C PRO A 21 16.98 5.73 -6.69
N LEU A 22 15.94 6.53 -6.84
CA LEU A 22 15.89 7.54 -7.90
C LEU A 22 16.83 8.71 -7.56
N PRO A 23 17.40 9.38 -8.55
CA PRO A 23 18.33 10.48 -8.31
C PRO A 23 17.72 11.57 -7.43
N GLY A 24 18.44 11.97 -6.38
CA GLY A 24 18.04 13.02 -5.44
C GLY A 24 16.94 12.63 -4.43
N ALA A 25 16.36 11.43 -4.52
CA ALA A 25 15.25 11.02 -3.66
C ALA A 25 15.67 10.86 -2.18
N VAL A 26 16.88 10.37 -1.93
CA VAL A 26 17.40 10.21 -0.56
C VAL A 26 17.61 11.57 0.11
N GLU A 27 18.20 12.51 -0.61
CA GLU A 27 18.46 13.87 -0.14
C GLU A 27 17.16 14.62 0.12
N ALA A 28 16.20 14.54 -0.81
CA ALA A 28 14.88 15.16 -0.66
C ALA A 28 14.14 14.63 0.57
N LEU A 29 14.17 13.31 0.81
CA LEU A 29 13.52 12.73 2.01
C LEU A 29 14.21 13.20 3.30
N ARG A 30 15.54 13.33 3.31
CA ARG A 30 16.27 13.89 4.46
C ARG A 30 15.88 15.34 4.73
N GLU A 31 15.76 16.14 3.69
CA GLU A 31 15.39 17.56 3.80
C GLU A 31 13.97 17.72 4.34
N ILE A 32 13.00 16.95 3.82
CA ILE A 32 11.62 16.95 4.27
C ILE A 32 11.51 16.56 5.75
N ARG A 33 12.23 15.51 6.18
CA ARG A 33 12.28 15.10 7.58
C ARG A 33 12.99 16.14 8.46
N GLY A 34 14.09 16.72 7.96
CA GLY A 34 14.84 17.77 8.64
C GLY A 34 14.01 19.03 8.88
N ALA A 35 13.04 19.31 8.04
CA ALA A 35 12.07 20.40 8.20
C ALA A 35 10.95 20.06 9.21
N GLY A 36 10.95 18.88 9.82
CA GLY A 36 9.99 18.50 10.84
C GLY A 36 8.63 17.98 10.31
N LEU A 37 8.51 17.73 9.00
CA LEU A 37 7.28 17.15 8.45
C LEU A 37 7.18 15.67 8.84
N GLY A 38 5.96 15.22 9.19
CA GLY A 38 5.64 13.81 9.31
C GLY A 38 5.76 13.12 7.95
N VAL A 39 6.35 11.93 7.92
CA VAL A 39 6.50 11.17 6.67
C VAL A 39 5.97 9.75 6.87
N ALA A 40 5.09 9.31 5.98
CA ALA A 40 4.71 7.91 5.86
C ALA A 40 4.94 7.43 4.43
N LEU A 41 5.68 6.32 4.30
CA LEU A 41 5.86 5.63 3.03
C LEU A 41 4.69 4.69 2.82
N VAL A 42 4.02 4.80 1.69
CA VAL A 42 2.75 4.08 1.44
C VAL A 42 2.87 3.19 0.20
N THR A 43 2.51 1.92 0.32
CA THR A 43 2.65 0.96 -0.79
C THR A 43 1.56 -0.12 -0.79
N ASN A 44 1.15 -0.55 -1.98
CA ASN A 44 0.28 -1.72 -2.14
C ASN A 44 1.05 -3.06 -2.12
N THR A 45 2.35 -3.04 -1.83
CA THR A 45 3.18 -4.26 -1.78
C THR A 45 2.60 -5.28 -0.80
N THR A 46 2.45 -6.51 -1.27
CA THR A 46 1.95 -7.69 -0.54
C THR A 46 2.94 -8.85 -0.57
N SER A 47 4.12 -8.62 -1.15
CA SER A 47 5.20 -9.61 -1.31
C SER A 47 6.36 -9.42 -0.33
N ARG A 48 6.32 -8.39 0.51
CA ARG A 48 7.35 -8.07 1.50
C ARG A 48 6.73 -7.47 2.74
N THR A 49 7.33 -7.76 3.89
CA THR A 49 6.95 -7.13 5.17
C THR A 49 7.51 -5.71 5.27
N ARG A 50 6.95 -4.90 6.15
CA ARG A 50 7.46 -3.55 6.47
C ARG A 50 8.95 -3.60 6.88
N ALA A 51 9.32 -4.58 7.71
CA ALA A 51 10.69 -4.75 8.16
C ALA A 51 11.65 -5.03 6.99
N SER A 52 11.26 -5.90 6.06
CA SER A 52 12.02 -6.19 4.85
C SER A 52 12.17 -4.95 3.96
N ILE A 53 11.08 -4.20 3.75
CA ILE A 53 11.09 -2.95 2.96
C ILE A 53 12.01 -1.91 3.63
N ALA A 54 11.89 -1.70 4.93
CA ALA A 54 12.72 -0.76 5.68
C ALA A 54 14.21 -1.12 5.58
N GLY A 55 14.55 -2.42 5.68
CA GLY A 55 15.93 -2.90 5.53
C GLY A 55 16.52 -2.56 4.16
N VAL A 56 15.76 -2.78 3.08
CA VAL A 56 16.20 -2.45 1.72
C VAL A 56 16.36 -0.94 1.55
N LEU A 57 15.40 -0.13 1.98
CA LEU A 57 15.46 1.33 1.85
C LEU A 57 16.58 1.93 2.70
N THR A 58 16.78 1.45 3.92
CA THR A 58 17.88 1.90 4.79
C THR A 58 19.24 1.53 4.19
N GLY A 59 19.38 0.31 3.64
CA GLY A 59 20.57 -0.10 2.90
C GLY A 59 20.86 0.76 1.67
N ALA A 60 19.83 1.34 1.08
CA ALA A 60 19.91 2.30 -0.03
C ALA A 60 20.14 3.76 0.42
N GLY A 61 20.23 4.03 1.72
CA GLY A 61 20.55 5.34 2.31
C GLY A 61 19.35 6.19 2.72
N PHE A 62 18.11 5.70 2.61
CA PHE A 62 16.93 6.42 3.09
C PHE A 62 16.87 6.41 4.63
N PRO A 63 16.53 7.53 5.28
CA PRO A 63 16.40 7.61 6.74
C PRO A 63 15.02 7.14 7.18
N VAL A 64 14.75 5.83 7.10
CA VAL A 64 13.43 5.24 7.37
C VAL A 64 13.52 4.03 8.29
N THR A 65 12.43 3.76 9.00
CA THR A 65 12.21 2.58 9.84
C THR A 65 10.96 1.83 9.36
N ALA A 66 10.71 0.65 9.89
CA ALA A 66 9.49 -0.10 9.59
C ALA A 66 8.21 0.66 10.01
N ASP A 67 8.30 1.48 11.05
CA ASP A 67 7.16 2.27 11.53
C ASP A 67 6.79 3.43 10.60
N ASP A 68 7.69 3.85 9.74
CA ASP A 68 7.39 4.86 8.70
C ASP A 68 6.62 4.27 7.50
N ILE A 69 6.43 2.95 7.45
CA ILE A 69 5.92 2.26 6.26
C ILE A 69 4.52 1.70 6.53
N LEU A 70 3.57 2.07 5.68
CA LEU A 70 2.24 1.47 5.60
C LEU A 70 2.13 0.64 4.33
N THR A 71 1.91 -0.65 4.53
CA THR A 71 1.67 -1.61 3.45
C THR A 71 0.18 -1.96 3.38
N ALA A 72 -0.28 -2.52 2.27
CA ALA A 72 -1.65 -3.01 2.17
C ALA A 72 -1.98 -4.05 3.27
N PRO A 73 -1.08 -4.98 3.68
CA PRO A 73 -1.30 -5.85 4.83
C PRO A 73 -1.59 -5.11 6.13
N THR A 74 -0.78 -4.10 6.50
CA THR A 74 -0.99 -3.37 7.76
C THR A 74 -2.29 -2.59 7.79
N VAL A 75 -2.66 -1.98 6.65
CA VAL A 75 -3.95 -1.31 6.52
C VAL A 75 -5.11 -2.32 6.58
N THR A 76 -4.94 -3.50 6.00
CA THR A 76 -5.92 -4.59 6.11
C THR A 76 -6.11 -5.01 7.56
N ALA A 77 -5.04 -5.16 8.33
CA ALA A 77 -5.12 -5.47 9.76
C ALA A 77 -5.91 -4.40 10.53
N ALA A 78 -5.60 -3.12 10.31
CA ALA A 78 -6.31 -2.00 10.94
C ALA A 78 -7.79 -1.96 10.53
N TYR A 79 -8.10 -2.21 9.25
CA TYR A 79 -9.46 -2.31 8.75
C TYR A 79 -10.24 -3.44 9.44
N LEU A 80 -9.66 -4.64 9.53
CA LEU A 80 -10.30 -5.80 10.17
C LEU A 80 -10.51 -5.59 11.66
N ALA A 81 -9.56 -5.01 12.37
CA ALA A 81 -9.71 -4.68 13.78
C ALA A 81 -10.92 -3.75 14.04
N ARG A 82 -11.19 -2.84 13.11
CA ARG A 82 -12.31 -1.88 13.22
C ARG A 82 -13.65 -2.46 12.76
N HIS A 83 -13.67 -3.22 11.66
CA HIS A 83 -14.90 -3.63 10.97
C HIS A 83 -15.29 -5.09 11.18
N CYS A 84 -14.35 -5.94 11.62
CA CYS A 84 -14.53 -7.37 11.87
C CYS A 84 -13.76 -7.81 13.12
N PRO A 85 -13.97 -7.16 14.29
CA PRO A 85 -13.19 -7.46 15.49
C PRO A 85 -13.35 -8.92 15.91
N GLY A 86 -12.22 -9.62 16.10
CA GLY A 86 -12.18 -11.02 16.51
C GLY A 86 -12.52 -12.02 15.41
N ALA A 87 -12.74 -11.58 14.16
CA ALA A 87 -13.04 -12.45 13.03
C ALA A 87 -11.92 -13.47 12.78
N CYS A 88 -12.34 -14.69 12.43
CA CYS A 88 -11.48 -15.75 11.96
C CYS A 88 -11.23 -15.56 10.46
N CYS A 89 -9.99 -15.37 10.06
CA CYS A 89 -9.63 -14.98 8.71
C CYS A 89 -8.81 -16.06 8.01
N ALA A 90 -9.15 -16.36 6.75
CA ALA A 90 -8.32 -17.16 5.85
C ALA A 90 -7.53 -16.23 4.94
N LEU A 91 -6.20 -16.42 4.86
CA LEU A 91 -5.32 -15.63 4.02
C LEU A 91 -4.96 -16.38 2.74
N LEU A 92 -5.31 -15.82 1.58
CA LEU A 92 -4.86 -16.25 0.27
C LEU A 92 -3.80 -15.24 -0.22
N ASN A 93 -2.52 -15.58 -0.06
CA ASN A 93 -1.37 -14.77 -0.44
C ASN A 93 -0.22 -15.65 -0.91
N SER A 94 0.54 -15.18 -1.87
CA SER A 94 1.77 -15.80 -2.34
C SER A 94 2.89 -14.78 -2.28
N GLY A 95 4.02 -15.15 -1.70
CA GLY A 95 5.16 -14.26 -1.52
C GLY A 95 5.77 -14.43 -0.15
N ASP A 96 6.56 -13.47 0.29
CA ASP A 96 7.10 -13.43 1.64
C ASP A 96 5.98 -13.49 2.68
N ASP A 97 6.28 -14.03 3.83
CA ASP A 97 5.30 -14.14 4.90
C ASP A 97 4.93 -12.76 5.47
N ILE A 98 3.80 -12.22 4.99
CA ILE A 98 3.27 -10.93 5.44
C ILE A 98 2.46 -11.02 6.74
N ARG A 99 2.42 -12.18 7.39
CA ARG A 99 1.63 -12.40 8.63
C ARG A 99 2.08 -11.50 9.76
N GLU A 100 3.38 -11.19 9.84
CA GLU A 100 3.89 -10.26 10.86
C GLU A 100 3.28 -8.85 10.73
N ASP A 101 2.88 -8.46 9.51
CA ASP A 101 2.21 -7.19 9.23
C ASP A 101 0.67 -7.24 9.45
N LEU A 102 0.12 -8.45 9.62
CA LEU A 102 -1.30 -8.68 9.96
C LEU A 102 -1.50 -8.76 11.48
N THR A 103 -0.88 -7.85 12.22
CA THR A 103 -0.91 -7.83 13.68
C THR A 103 -2.33 -7.78 14.22
N GLY A 104 -2.66 -8.71 15.14
CA GLY A 104 -3.98 -8.80 15.78
C GLY A 104 -5.06 -9.44 14.91
N VAL A 105 -4.74 -9.89 13.70
CA VAL A 105 -5.63 -10.68 12.85
C VAL A 105 -5.52 -12.15 13.23
N ARG A 106 -6.66 -12.78 13.56
CA ARG A 106 -6.73 -14.22 13.82
C ARG A 106 -6.79 -14.97 12.48
N LEU A 107 -5.67 -15.55 12.06
CA LEU A 107 -5.58 -16.35 10.83
C LEU A 107 -5.88 -17.84 11.12
N THR A 108 -6.67 -18.48 10.23
CA THR A 108 -6.87 -19.93 10.23
C THR A 108 -5.74 -20.65 9.53
N GLY A 109 -5.58 -21.93 9.84
CA GLY A 109 -4.55 -22.78 9.23
C GLY A 109 -3.18 -22.67 9.89
N TYR A 110 -3.10 -21.95 11.00
CA TYR A 110 -1.87 -21.81 11.79
C TYR A 110 -2.18 -22.07 13.25
N ASP A 111 -1.42 -22.99 13.85
CA ASP A 111 -1.35 -23.12 15.31
C ASP A 111 -0.65 -21.89 15.93
N ASP A 112 -0.77 -21.72 17.24
CA ASP A 112 -0.12 -20.62 17.98
C ASP A 112 1.41 -20.63 17.86
N THR A 113 2.02 -21.67 17.27
CA THR A 113 3.47 -21.84 17.06
C THR A 113 3.92 -21.42 15.66
N GLY A 114 2.99 -21.05 14.75
CA GLY A 114 3.30 -20.67 13.39
C GLY A 114 3.66 -21.83 12.46
N SER A 115 3.40 -23.07 12.89
CA SER A 115 3.55 -24.28 12.05
C SER A 115 2.40 -24.40 11.07
N ASP A 116 2.71 -24.71 9.80
CA ASP A 116 1.70 -25.06 8.81
C ASP A 116 0.98 -26.33 9.26
N THR A 117 -0.30 -26.20 9.64
CA THR A 117 -1.17 -27.38 9.76
C THR A 117 -1.54 -27.88 8.37
N ASP A 118 -1.72 -29.20 8.23
CA ASP A 118 -2.02 -29.88 6.96
C ASP A 118 -3.07 -29.08 6.13
N PRO A 119 -2.74 -28.63 4.89
CA PRO A 119 -3.66 -27.88 4.04
C PRO A 119 -4.97 -28.60 3.72
N GLY A 120 -5.08 -29.89 4.05
CA GLY A 120 -6.27 -30.71 3.87
C GLY A 120 -7.20 -30.77 5.07
N ALA A 121 -6.78 -30.30 6.27
CA ALA A 121 -7.48 -30.54 7.53
C ALA A 121 -8.59 -29.53 7.86
N ASP A 122 -8.61 -28.32 7.26
CA ASP A 122 -9.41 -27.20 7.73
C ASP A 122 -10.55 -26.75 6.79
N ILE A 123 -11.26 -27.69 6.17
CA ILE A 123 -12.52 -27.34 5.45
C ILE A 123 -13.67 -27.02 6.43
N ASP A 124 -13.54 -27.40 7.69
CA ASP A 124 -14.60 -27.30 8.72
C ASP A 124 -14.41 -26.11 9.70
N VAL A 125 -13.43 -25.22 9.51
CA VAL A 125 -13.32 -24.04 10.36
C VAL A 125 -14.20 -22.93 9.80
N ASP A 126 -15.11 -22.43 10.63
CA ASP A 126 -15.94 -21.26 10.31
C ASP A 126 -15.02 -20.05 10.07
N VAL A 127 -14.85 -19.68 8.81
CA VAL A 127 -14.09 -18.49 8.38
C VAL A 127 -15.07 -17.34 8.20
N ASP A 128 -14.82 -16.26 8.93
CA ASP A 128 -15.63 -15.04 8.84
C ASP A 128 -15.18 -14.14 7.67
N VAL A 129 -13.89 -14.17 7.34
CA VAL A 129 -13.30 -13.31 6.30
C VAL A 129 -12.26 -14.07 5.47
N VAL A 130 -12.39 -14.01 4.16
CA VAL A 130 -11.34 -14.39 3.20
C VAL A 130 -10.57 -13.13 2.83
N ILE A 131 -9.26 -13.12 3.11
CA ILE A 131 -8.34 -12.05 2.76
C ILE A 131 -7.56 -12.47 1.51
N VAL A 132 -7.59 -11.64 0.47
CA VAL A 132 -6.82 -11.84 -0.76
C VAL A 132 -5.69 -10.83 -0.83
N GLY A 133 -4.45 -11.31 -0.79
CA GLY A 133 -3.23 -10.54 -0.93
C GLY A 133 -2.64 -10.60 -2.34
N GLY A 134 -1.32 -10.76 -2.46
CA GLY A 134 -0.61 -10.86 -3.75
C GLY A 134 -0.66 -12.26 -4.36
N ALA A 135 -0.75 -12.33 -5.69
CA ALA A 135 -0.77 -13.60 -6.40
C ALA A 135 0.62 -14.19 -6.63
N GLY A 136 0.65 -15.48 -6.86
CA GLY A 136 1.83 -16.28 -7.20
C GLY A 136 1.49 -17.77 -7.23
N PRO A 137 2.47 -18.66 -7.14
CA PRO A 137 2.25 -20.10 -7.24
C PRO A 137 1.20 -20.68 -6.26
N GLY A 138 1.01 -20.03 -5.10
CA GLY A 138 0.00 -20.42 -4.11
C GLY A 138 -1.45 -20.12 -4.52
N PHE A 139 -1.68 -19.41 -5.63
CA PHE A 139 -3.03 -19.19 -6.21
C PHE A 139 -3.40 -20.34 -7.14
N ASP A 140 -3.28 -21.56 -6.64
CA ASP A 140 -3.69 -22.75 -7.37
C ASP A 140 -5.19 -23.02 -7.28
N TYR A 141 -5.67 -24.02 -8.04
CA TYR A 141 -7.08 -24.37 -8.05
C TYR A 141 -7.61 -24.78 -6.66
N ALA A 142 -6.81 -25.48 -5.86
CA ALA A 142 -7.23 -25.94 -4.54
C ALA A 142 -7.43 -24.76 -3.58
N ALA A 143 -6.48 -23.82 -3.55
CA ALA A 143 -6.57 -22.63 -2.72
C ALA A 143 -7.74 -21.72 -3.12
N LEU A 144 -7.91 -21.49 -4.42
CA LEU A 144 -9.04 -20.70 -4.95
C LEU A 144 -10.39 -21.37 -4.67
N ASN A 145 -10.46 -22.69 -4.78
CA ASN A 145 -11.70 -23.43 -4.50
C ASN A 145 -12.03 -23.45 -3.01
N ARG A 146 -11.04 -23.52 -2.11
CA ARG A 146 -11.26 -23.33 -0.66
C ARG A 146 -11.81 -21.94 -0.36
N ALA A 147 -11.17 -20.90 -0.88
CA ALA A 147 -11.65 -19.53 -0.72
C ALA A 147 -13.09 -19.36 -1.22
N PHE A 148 -13.41 -19.92 -2.39
CA PHE A 148 -14.77 -19.91 -2.94
C PHE A 148 -15.74 -20.64 -2.01
N GLY A 149 -15.38 -21.83 -1.48
CA GLY A 149 -16.21 -22.57 -0.52
C GLY A 149 -16.53 -21.74 0.73
N GLN A 150 -15.51 -21.08 1.33
CA GLN A 150 -15.69 -20.20 2.48
C GLN A 150 -16.65 -19.03 2.18
N LEU A 151 -16.53 -18.43 1.00
CA LEU A 151 -17.45 -17.36 0.55
C LEU A 151 -18.89 -17.88 0.38
N GLN A 152 -19.08 -19.11 -0.08
CA GLN A 152 -20.41 -19.73 -0.16
C GLN A 152 -21.03 -19.99 1.23
N HIS A 153 -20.21 -20.25 2.25
CA HIS A 153 -20.65 -20.39 3.64
C HIS A 153 -20.83 -19.06 4.38
N GLY A 154 -20.65 -17.94 3.70
CA GLY A 154 -21.00 -16.63 4.25
C GLY A 154 -19.84 -15.72 4.59
N ALA A 155 -18.59 -16.16 4.46
CA ALA A 155 -17.42 -15.33 4.70
C ALA A 155 -17.46 -14.03 3.87
N ARG A 156 -16.98 -12.96 4.46
CA ARG A 156 -16.74 -11.68 3.75
C ARG A 156 -15.49 -11.81 2.86
N LEU A 157 -15.47 -11.07 1.78
CA LEU A 157 -14.32 -10.99 0.90
C LEU A 157 -13.63 -9.64 1.07
N VAL A 158 -12.37 -9.66 1.51
CA VAL A 158 -11.51 -8.48 1.66
C VAL A 158 -10.29 -8.69 0.77
N ALA A 159 -9.90 -7.68 0.01
CA ALA A 159 -8.72 -7.77 -0.84
C ALA A 159 -7.80 -6.57 -0.60
N MET A 160 -6.49 -6.84 -0.58
CA MET A 160 -5.47 -5.83 -0.35
C MET A 160 -5.32 -4.89 -1.55
N HIS A 161 -5.62 -5.35 -2.78
CA HIS A 161 -5.62 -4.53 -4.00
C HIS A 161 -6.39 -5.23 -5.13
N ARG A 162 -6.57 -4.52 -6.27
CA ARG A 162 -7.21 -5.02 -7.48
C ARG A 162 -6.28 -5.05 -8.70
N ASN A 163 -4.97 -5.03 -8.50
CA ASN A 163 -4.03 -5.07 -9.63
C ASN A 163 -4.22 -6.35 -10.43
N LEU A 164 -4.44 -6.23 -11.73
CA LEU A 164 -4.62 -7.38 -12.62
C LEU A 164 -3.30 -8.04 -12.97
N TYR A 165 -2.22 -7.28 -13.00
CA TYR A 165 -0.87 -7.73 -13.32
C TYR A 165 0.16 -6.77 -12.71
N TRP A 166 1.38 -7.25 -12.63
CA TRP A 166 2.54 -6.47 -12.20
C TRP A 166 3.73 -6.77 -13.13
N ARG A 167 4.75 -5.92 -13.07
CA ARG A 167 5.94 -6.07 -13.90
C ARG A 167 7.06 -6.71 -13.10
N THR A 168 7.67 -7.74 -13.66
CA THR A 168 8.90 -8.38 -13.20
C THR A 168 10.01 -8.22 -14.23
N ASP A 169 11.21 -8.69 -13.89
CA ASP A 169 12.33 -8.74 -14.84
C ASP A 169 12.02 -9.67 -16.03
N ASP A 170 11.15 -10.67 -15.84
CA ASP A 170 10.71 -11.62 -16.86
C ASP A 170 9.48 -11.13 -17.68
N GLY A 171 9.00 -9.92 -17.42
CA GLY A 171 7.85 -9.33 -18.10
C GLY A 171 6.62 -9.12 -17.22
N LEU A 172 5.42 -9.10 -17.84
CA LEU A 172 4.16 -8.95 -17.13
C LEU A 172 3.69 -10.29 -16.59
N GLN A 173 3.33 -10.31 -15.30
CA GLN A 173 2.74 -11.47 -14.63
C GLN A 173 1.36 -11.11 -14.06
N LEU A 174 0.45 -12.09 -14.01
CA LEU A 174 -0.85 -11.90 -13.38
C LEU A 174 -0.69 -11.61 -11.89
N ASP A 175 -1.52 -10.70 -11.38
CA ASP A 175 -1.65 -10.42 -9.96
C ASP A 175 -3.03 -10.85 -9.45
N SER A 176 -3.23 -10.77 -8.15
CA SER A 176 -4.42 -11.26 -7.44
C SER A 176 -5.74 -10.69 -7.96
N GLY A 177 -5.74 -9.46 -8.49
CA GLY A 177 -6.94 -8.88 -9.08
C GLY A 177 -7.53 -9.70 -10.23
N ALA A 178 -6.70 -10.41 -11.00
CA ALA A 178 -7.16 -11.28 -12.07
C ALA A 178 -7.97 -12.49 -11.53
N PHE A 179 -7.56 -13.05 -10.40
CA PHE A 179 -8.24 -14.15 -9.70
C PHE A 179 -9.43 -13.64 -8.87
N LEU A 180 -9.29 -12.46 -8.28
CA LEU A 180 -10.33 -11.80 -7.49
C LEU A 180 -11.61 -11.60 -8.30
N VAL A 181 -11.50 -11.13 -9.55
CA VAL A 181 -12.66 -10.98 -10.45
C VAL A 181 -13.41 -12.30 -10.64
N GLY A 182 -12.68 -13.42 -10.75
CA GLY A 182 -13.27 -14.76 -10.84
C GLY A 182 -14.03 -15.16 -9.56
N LEU A 183 -13.40 -14.95 -8.39
CA LEU A 183 -14.01 -15.23 -7.10
C LEU A 183 -15.26 -14.36 -6.85
N GLU A 184 -15.20 -13.07 -7.12
CA GLU A 184 -16.33 -12.14 -6.98
C GLU A 184 -17.53 -12.57 -7.84
N ARG A 185 -17.26 -12.91 -9.10
CA ARG A 185 -18.30 -13.37 -10.04
C ARG A 185 -18.92 -14.68 -9.59
N ALA A 186 -18.09 -15.66 -9.22
CA ALA A 186 -18.55 -16.99 -8.81
C ALA A 186 -19.33 -16.92 -7.48
N ALA A 187 -18.82 -16.16 -6.50
CA ALA A 187 -19.43 -16.01 -5.20
C ALA A 187 -20.60 -14.99 -5.19
N ARG A 188 -20.77 -14.19 -6.25
CA ARG A 188 -21.74 -13.08 -6.31
C ARG A 188 -21.54 -12.09 -5.17
N ARG A 189 -20.31 -11.76 -4.88
CA ARG A 189 -19.90 -10.84 -3.83
C ARG A 189 -18.86 -9.89 -4.39
N GLU A 190 -18.83 -8.66 -3.88
CA GLU A 190 -17.78 -7.70 -4.15
C GLU A 190 -16.79 -7.70 -3.01
N ALA A 191 -15.50 -7.61 -3.32
CA ALA A 191 -14.45 -7.49 -2.33
C ALA A 191 -14.37 -6.06 -1.80
N GLU A 192 -14.21 -5.93 -0.49
CA GLU A 192 -13.82 -4.69 0.13
C GLU A 192 -12.31 -4.50 -0.04
N ILE A 193 -11.91 -3.41 -0.67
CA ILE A 193 -10.51 -3.12 -0.98
C ILE A 193 -9.92 -2.24 0.12
N THR A 194 -8.80 -2.69 0.69
CA THR A 194 -8.13 -2.00 1.79
C THR A 194 -6.91 -1.20 1.34
N GLY A 195 -6.22 -1.61 0.27
CA GLY A 195 -5.10 -0.86 -0.31
C GLY A 195 -5.53 0.31 -1.20
N LYS A 196 -4.58 1.08 -1.69
CA LYS A 196 -4.83 2.17 -2.65
C LYS A 196 -5.58 1.62 -3.88
N PRO A 197 -6.63 2.28 -4.37
CA PRO A 197 -7.12 3.65 -4.12
C PRO A 197 -8.21 3.78 -3.03
N SER A 198 -8.36 2.83 -2.11
CA SER A 198 -9.46 2.85 -1.15
C SER A 198 -9.35 4.02 -0.15
N ALA A 199 -10.48 4.56 0.28
CA ALA A 199 -10.52 5.59 1.32
C ALA A 199 -9.91 5.07 2.64
N ALA A 200 -10.15 3.80 2.98
CA ALA A 200 -9.62 3.16 4.18
C ALA A 200 -8.09 3.24 4.26
N PHE A 201 -7.40 3.16 3.10
CA PHE A 201 -5.95 3.29 3.06
C PHE A 201 -5.48 4.68 3.49
N PHE A 202 -6.08 5.72 2.93
CA PHE A 202 -5.70 7.11 3.23
C PHE A 202 -6.13 7.51 4.64
N GLU A 203 -7.29 7.05 5.11
CA GLU A 203 -7.72 7.23 6.52
C GLU A 203 -6.72 6.61 7.50
N ALA A 204 -6.26 5.39 7.23
CA ALA A 204 -5.26 4.72 8.05
C ALA A 204 -3.92 5.48 8.05
N ALA A 205 -3.50 5.99 6.88
CA ALA A 205 -2.26 6.76 6.75
C ALA A 205 -2.32 8.11 7.50
N LEU A 206 -3.44 8.81 7.41
CA LEU A 206 -3.67 10.06 8.15
C LEU A 206 -3.72 9.81 9.67
N ALA A 207 -4.40 8.75 10.09
CA ALA A 207 -4.47 8.37 11.51
C ALA A 207 -3.09 7.97 12.06
N HIS A 208 -2.27 7.28 11.26
CA HIS A 208 -0.90 6.92 11.63
C HIS A 208 -0.04 8.16 11.87
N LEU A 209 -0.16 9.18 11.02
CA LEU A 209 0.57 10.45 11.17
C LEU A 209 -0.07 11.42 12.16
N GLY A 210 -1.31 11.18 12.59
CA GLY A 210 -2.02 12.06 13.50
C GLY A 210 -2.37 13.42 12.91
N VAL A 211 -2.61 13.52 11.58
CA VAL A 211 -2.85 14.78 10.87
C VAL A 211 -4.22 14.78 10.17
N ALA A 212 -4.77 15.98 9.95
CA ALA A 212 -5.95 16.13 9.12
C ALA A 212 -5.59 16.02 7.62
N ALA A 213 -6.55 15.61 6.79
CA ALA A 213 -6.33 15.43 5.35
C ALA A 213 -5.83 16.71 4.65
N GLY A 214 -6.37 17.88 5.02
CA GLY A 214 -5.96 19.17 4.46
C GLY A 214 -4.50 19.56 4.76
N ASP A 215 -3.91 18.99 5.82
CA ASP A 215 -2.54 19.24 6.26
C ASP A 215 -1.54 18.24 5.65
N ALA A 216 -2.04 17.25 4.93
CA ALA A 216 -1.24 16.22 4.29
C ALA A 216 -1.10 16.44 2.78
N LEU A 217 -0.05 15.83 2.23
CA LEU A 217 0.25 15.79 0.82
C LEU A 217 0.57 14.35 0.44
N MET A 218 0.03 13.86 -0.69
CA MET A 218 0.36 12.55 -1.26
C MET A 218 1.18 12.72 -2.52
N VAL A 219 2.33 12.05 -2.57
CA VAL A 219 3.21 12.01 -3.74
C VAL A 219 3.17 10.62 -4.34
N GLY A 220 2.77 10.52 -5.60
CA GLY A 220 2.66 9.23 -6.30
C GLY A 220 2.95 9.34 -7.79
N ASP A 221 3.21 8.19 -8.41
CA ASP A 221 3.44 8.05 -9.86
C ASP A 221 2.20 7.54 -10.62
N ALA A 222 1.24 6.96 -9.89
CA ALA A 222 0.00 6.44 -10.45
C ALA A 222 -1.16 7.43 -10.22
N ILE A 223 -1.54 8.18 -11.27
CA ILE A 223 -2.48 9.30 -11.15
C ILE A 223 -3.82 8.90 -10.51
N GLU A 224 -4.42 7.77 -10.88
CA GLU A 224 -5.73 7.37 -10.37
C GLU A 224 -5.66 6.81 -8.94
N SER A 225 -4.68 5.93 -8.66
CA SER A 225 -4.63 5.18 -7.40
C SER A 225 -3.94 5.92 -6.26
N ASP A 226 -3.03 6.83 -6.58
CA ASP A 226 -2.30 7.60 -5.59
C ASP A 226 -2.88 9.01 -5.48
N VAL A 227 -2.80 9.77 -6.57
CA VAL A 227 -3.02 11.21 -6.58
C VAL A 227 -4.50 11.56 -6.48
N LEU A 228 -5.31 11.12 -7.45
CA LEU A 228 -6.75 11.43 -7.46
C LEU A 228 -7.50 10.71 -6.33
N ALA A 229 -7.03 9.53 -5.92
CA ALA A 229 -7.60 8.84 -4.77
C ALA A 229 -7.33 9.59 -3.46
N ALA A 230 -6.12 10.12 -3.26
CA ALA A 230 -5.79 10.97 -2.12
C ALA A 230 -6.61 12.28 -2.13
N GLN A 231 -6.80 12.91 -3.29
CA GLN A 231 -7.65 14.11 -3.43
C GLN A 231 -9.10 13.83 -3.03
N ARG A 232 -9.65 12.65 -3.39
CA ARG A 232 -10.98 12.24 -2.91
C ARG A 232 -11.08 12.12 -1.39
N ALA A 233 -9.96 11.84 -0.72
CA ALA A 233 -9.86 11.84 0.73
C ALA A 233 -9.53 13.22 1.34
N GLY A 234 -9.45 14.28 0.52
CA GLY A 234 -9.15 15.64 0.96
C GLY A 234 -7.65 15.94 1.12
N ILE A 235 -6.77 15.05 0.66
CA ILE A 235 -5.30 15.18 0.71
C ILE A 235 -4.84 15.89 -0.57
N THR A 236 -3.85 16.79 -0.48
CA THR A 236 -3.26 17.42 -1.66
C THR A 236 -2.49 16.40 -2.48
N GLY A 237 -2.81 16.27 -3.77
CA GLY A 237 -2.22 15.28 -4.67
C GLY A 237 -1.08 15.83 -5.52
N VAL A 238 0.10 15.22 -5.46
CA VAL A 238 1.27 15.55 -6.28
C VAL A 238 1.62 14.36 -7.16
N LEU A 239 1.61 14.57 -8.47
CA LEU A 239 2.03 13.59 -9.46
C LEU A 239 3.51 13.78 -9.80
N VAL A 240 4.31 12.72 -9.70
CA VAL A 240 5.68 12.69 -10.22
C VAL A 240 5.71 12.10 -11.64
N ARG A 241 6.63 12.58 -12.49
CA ARG A 241 6.82 12.10 -13.86
C ARG A 241 7.81 10.94 -13.96
N THR A 242 7.93 10.17 -12.88
CA THR A 242 8.77 8.97 -12.81
C THR A 242 7.91 7.71 -12.75
N GLY A 243 8.52 6.53 -12.70
CA GLY A 243 7.81 5.27 -12.48
C GLY A 243 6.79 4.93 -13.55
N LYS A 244 5.52 4.79 -13.17
CA LYS A 244 4.39 4.41 -14.03
C LYS A 244 3.80 5.59 -14.82
N TYR A 245 4.31 6.80 -14.60
CA TYR A 245 3.80 7.97 -15.31
C TYR A 245 3.89 7.80 -16.82
N LEU A 246 2.76 8.05 -17.50
CA LEU A 246 2.66 8.13 -18.95
C LEU A 246 1.84 9.37 -19.32
N PRO A 247 2.31 10.21 -20.27
CA PRO A 247 1.57 11.42 -20.66
C PRO A 247 0.14 11.15 -21.17
N GLU A 248 -0.08 10.01 -21.82
CA GLU A 248 -1.40 9.57 -22.28
C GLU A 248 -2.32 9.22 -21.12
N THR A 249 -1.83 8.51 -20.12
CA THR A 249 -2.59 8.18 -18.90
C THR A 249 -2.96 9.44 -18.13
N HIS A 250 -2.02 10.38 -18.00
CA HIS A 250 -2.31 11.68 -17.38
C HIS A 250 -3.38 12.47 -18.12
N ARG A 251 -3.33 12.50 -19.45
CA ARG A 251 -4.36 13.21 -20.26
C ARG A 251 -5.74 12.56 -20.24
N ALA A 252 -5.78 11.24 -20.05
CA ALA A 252 -7.00 10.43 -20.01
C ALA A 252 -7.57 10.27 -18.59
N ALA A 253 -6.90 10.83 -17.57
CA ALA A 253 -7.28 10.66 -16.18
C ALA A 253 -8.66 11.27 -15.85
N SER A 254 -9.30 10.74 -14.83
CA SER A 254 -10.62 11.18 -14.36
C SER A 254 -10.63 12.57 -13.71
N GLY A 255 -9.46 13.15 -13.46
CA GLY A 255 -9.28 14.46 -12.83
C GLY A 255 -7.87 15.00 -13.07
N SER A 256 -7.52 16.08 -12.37
CA SER A 256 -6.20 16.71 -12.46
C SER A 256 -5.50 16.69 -11.10
N PRO A 257 -4.18 16.42 -11.05
CA PRO A 257 -3.41 16.58 -9.82
C PRO A 257 -3.34 18.05 -9.39
N ASP A 258 -3.23 18.30 -8.09
CA ASP A 258 -3.01 19.66 -7.58
C ASP A 258 -1.65 20.21 -8.02
N HIS A 259 -0.63 19.32 -8.05
CA HIS A 259 0.71 19.65 -8.51
C HIS A 259 1.30 18.51 -9.36
N VAL A 260 2.21 18.88 -10.26
CA VAL A 260 3.00 17.94 -11.06
C VAL A 260 4.46 18.37 -10.97
N VAL A 261 5.34 17.43 -10.62
CA VAL A 261 6.80 17.65 -10.57
C VAL A 261 7.50 16.59 -11.40
N ASP A 262 8.75 16.83 -11.80
CA ASP A 262 9.47 15.88 -12.63
C ASP A 262 9.90 14.64 -11.84
N SER A 263 10.27 14.84 -10.56
CA SER A 263 10.68 13.76 -9.66
C SER A 263 10.40 14.10 -8.19
N PHE A 264 10.58 13.12 -7.30
CA PHE A 264 10.52 13.37 -5.85
C PHE A 264 11.58 14.36 -5.36
N ALA A 265 12.71 14.47 -6.07
CA ALA A 265 13.78 15.42 -5.75
C ALA A 265 13.32 16.89 -5.80
N ASP A 266 12.22 17.18 -6.52
CA ASP A 266 11.68 18.54 -6.64
C ASP A 266 10.70 18.90 -5.52
N LEU A 267 10.36 17.93 -4.67
CA LEU A 267 9.34 18.12 -3.62
C LEU A 267 9.77 19.13 -2.54
N PRO A 268 11.04 19.17 -2.06
CA PRO A 268 11.47 20.20 -1.13
C PRO A 268 11.24 21.62 -1.64
N ALA A 269 11.56 21.89 -2.91
CA ALA A 269 11.31 23.20 -3.53
C ALA A 269 9.81 23.52 -3.63
N LEU A 270 8.95 22.53 -3.97
CA LEU A 270 7.50 22.69 -3.98
C LEU A 270 6.96 23.03 -2.58
N LEU A 271 7.55 22.46 -1.53
CA LEU A 271 7.21 22.73 -0.13
C LEU A 271 7.80 24.04 0.40
N GLY A 272 8.68 24.72 -0.35
CA GLY A 272 9.36 25.94 0.06
C GLY A 272 10.52 25.69 1.04
N LEU A 273 11.07 24.47 1.06
CA LEU A 273 12.16 24.08 1.97
C LEU A 273 13.55 24.43 1.40
N GLY A 274 13.75 24.86 0.24
CA GLY A 274 15.05 25.14 -0.39
C GLY A 274 15.52 26.58 -0.33
N GLU A 275 14.74 27.53 0.16
CA GLU A 275 15.15 28.93 0.25
C GLU A 275 15.58 29.30 1.68
N GLY A 276 16.88 29.34 1.84
CA GLY A 276 17.67 29.82 2.95
C GLY A 276 16.96 30.39 4.18
N ALA A 277 17.20 29.79 5.33
CA ALA A 277 17.14 30.53 6.58
C ALA A 277 18.09 31.75 6.44
N PRO A 278 17.64 33.01 6.65
CA PRO A 278 18.56 34.11 6.77
C PRO A 278 19.47 33.80 7.96
N SER A 279 20.78 33.73 7.71
CA SER A 279 21.79 33.69 8.75
C SER A 279 21.52 34.86 9.70
N ALA A 280 21.01 34.58 10.89
CA ALA A 280 21.06 35.55 11.98
C ALA A 280 22.53 35.81 12.28
N GLN A 281 23.08 36.82 11.59
CA GLN A 281 24.25 37.53 12.07
C GLN A 281 23.80 38.41 13.24
N GLN A 282 24.19 38.03 14.43
CA GLN A 282 24.85 38.87 15.40
C GLN A 282 25.25 38.08 16.64
#